data_239c6465fa34c860e9669b2171b1d4a5
#
_entry.id   239c6465fa34c860e9669b2171b1d4a5
#
_cell.length_a   1.000
_cell.length_b   1.000
_cell.length_c   1.000
_cell.angle_alpha   90.00
_cell.angle_beta   90.00
_cell.angle_gamma   90.00
#
_symmetry.space_group_name_H-M   'P 1'
#
loop_
_entity.id
_entity.type
_entity.pdbx_description
1 polymer ?
#
loop_
_entity_poly.entity_id
_entity_poly.type
_entity_poly.pdbx_seq_one_letter_code
_entity_poly.pdbx_strand_id
1 'polypeptide(L)'
;MRVIVMRVAGFCALVLVGGLVAYGIAQGHKVPAQAPAPAAKVAEARRAPINPIREITPEPVQVAAATPASATPSAESPPSPTQAPGPTQAPAATQAPAATQAPAIAQAPAPAPAAAATPAAAPAQPSCPGNPNALGVSRVVEVDTTGGPGFGSEHFKGMDFLRPGEVVLTFDDGPWPNNTPKVLAALAHHCTKAIFFPIGLHATYEPDLLKQVAAAGHTVGSHTWCHQDLSRTKGRCLENGKVQSVEYTYKDEIEKGISAVSWALGGPIAPFFRFPALRQPPEALTYLGQRNVGIFSADFDSFDFKMRRPEQVRQSVLTKLKKHGKGIILMHDFQHATADAIAQILDDLKAGGYKVVQMRARDQLTSLPEYDAIVMKEIKTPNVSGRPVESVVRTIEGN
;
A
#
# COMPACT_ATOMS: atom_id res chain seq x y z
N MET A 1 43.78 -6.95 -43.82
CA MET A 1 43.25 -7.13 -45.20
C MET A 1 41.78 -6.86 -45.17
N ARG A 2 41.39 -5.68 -45.67
CA ARG A 2 40.44 -5.35 -46.76
C ARG A 2 39.07 -6.02 -46.55
N VAL A 3 38.09 -5.31 -46.03
CA VAL A 3 37.05 -4.45 -46.68
C VAL A 3 36.33 -5.17 -47.81
N ILE A 4 35.02 -5.38 -47.68
CA ILE A 4 34.06 -5.09 -48.77
C ILE A 4 32.70 -4.74 -48.14
N VAL A 5 32.27 -3.52 -48.48
CA VAL A 5 30.92 -2.94 -48.31
C VAL A 5 30.09 -3.37 -49.50
N MET A 6 28.85 -3.74 -49.32
CA MET A 6 27.88 -3.70 -50.42
C MET A 6 26.55 -3.12 -49.96
N ARG A 7 26.25 -1.94 -50.48
CA ARG A 7 24.93 -1.33 -50.56
C ARG A 7 24.15 -1.98 -51.71
N VAL A 8 22.87 -2.24 -51.50
CA VAL A 8 21.92 -2.29 -52.63
C VAL A 8 20.67 -1.51 -52.21
N ALA A 9 20.39 -0.51 -53.03
CA ALA A 9 19.17 0.28 -53.02
C ALA A 9 18.23 -0.22 -54.13
N GLY A 10 16.98 0.09 -54.02
CA GLY A 10 15.98 0.01 -55.07
C GLY A 10 14.71 -0.72 -54.63
N PHE A 11 13.49 -0.42 -54.95
CA PHE A 11 12.87 0.59 -55.83
C PHE A 11 11.36 0.59 -55.48
N CYS A 12 10.70 1.69 -55.72
CA CYS A 12 9.26 1.91 -55.64
C CYS A 12 8.43 1.00 -56.57
N ALA A 13 7.20 0.72 -56.17
CA ALA A 13 6.10 0.65 -57.12
C ALA A 13 4.74 1.00 -56.45
N LEU A 14 4.16 2.07 -56.91
CA LEU A 14 2.74 2.46 -56.77
C LEU A 14 1.88 1.52 -57.62
N VAL A 15 0.72 1.14 -57.11
CA VAL A 15 -0.43 0.71 -57.95
C VAL A 15 -1.70 1.38 -57.44
N LEU A 16 -2.24 2.26 -58.26
CA LEU A 16 -3.57 2.84 -58.21
C LEU A 16 -4.50 1.97 -59.11
N VAL A 17 -5.66 1.57 -58.62
CA VAL A 17 -6.88 1.22 -59.39
C VAL A 17 -8.05 1.48 -58.45
N GLY A 18 -9.03 2.34 -58.60
CA GLY A 18 -9.83 2.78 -59.72
C GLY A 18 -11.08 1.91 -59.83
N GLY A 19 -12.25 2.37 -59.35
CA GLY A 19 -13.51 1.69 -59.53
C GLY A 19 -14.71 2.51 -59.05
N LEU A 20 -15.34 3.21 -59.98
CA LEU A 20 -16.63 3.94 -59.90
C LEU A 20 -17.80 2.96 -60.09
N VAL A 21 -19.04 3.52 -59.79
CA VAL A 21 -20.42 3.13 -60.22
C VAL A 21 -21.28 2.63 -59.07
N ALA A 22 -22.54 3.11 -58.80
CA ALA A 22 -23.50 3.98 -59.45
C ALA A 22 -24.61 4.40 -58.45
N TYR A 23 -25.11 5.58 -58.56
CA TYR A 23 -26.48 6.10 -58.66
C TYR A 23 -27.65 5.31 -58.01
N GLY A 24 -28.38 5.99 -57.12
CA GLY A 24 -29.74 5.68 -56.72
C GLY A 24 -30.42 6.88 -56.05
N ILE A 25 -31.28 7.55 -56.77
CA ILE A 25 -32.07 8.72 -56.39
C ILE A 25 -33.26 8.26 -55.54
N ALA A 26 -33.50 8.91 -54.38
CA ALA A 26 -34.82 9.06 -53.79
C ALA A 26 -34.93 10.38 -53.08
N GLN A 27 -35.90 11.18 -53.50
CA GLN A 27 -36.24 12.51 -52.95
C GLN A 27 -36.99 12.39 -51.63
N GLY A 28 -36.81 13.41 -50.76
CA GLY A 28 -37.82 13.66 -49.73
C GLY A 28 -37.36 14.48 -48.54
N HIS A 29 -37.74 15.73 -48.51
CA HIS A 29 -37.97 16.64 -47.39
C HIS A 29 -36.78 17.27 -46.67
N LYS A 30 -36.55 18.52 -46.97
CA LYS A 30 -35.69 19.49 -46.27
C LYS A 30 -36.30 19.88 -44.92
N VAL A 31 -35.56 19.60 -43.87
CA VAL A 31 -35.68 20.33 -42.57
C VAL A 31 -34.48 21.27 -42.48
N PRO A 32 -34.62 22.54 -42.15
CA PRO A 32 -33.50 23.45 -42.11
C PRO A 32 -32.59 23.10 -40.91
N ALA A 33 -31.30 22.90 -41.16
CA ALA A 33 -30.31 22.68 -40.18
C ALA A 33 -30.03 24.00 -39.41
N GLN A 34 -30.23 23.95 -38.12
CA GLN A 34 -29.79 25.01 -37.19
C GLN A 34 -28.27 24.96 -37.09
N ALA A 35 -27.59 26.07 -37.32
CA ALA A 35 -26.16 26.20 -37.22
C ALA A 35 -25.68 25.90 -35.77
N PRO A 36 -24.59 25.17 -35.59
CA PRO A 36 -24.05 24.96 -34.26
C PRO A 36 -23.40 26.26 -33.75
N ALA A 37 -23.71 26.60 -32.51
CA ALA A 37 -23.07 27.70 -31.79
C ALA A 37 -21.56 27.47 -31.67
N PRO A 38 -20.73 28.54 -31.71
CA PRO A 38 -19.26 28.38 -31.64
C PRO A 38 -18.87 27.81 -30.27
N ALA A 39 -18.16 26.70 -30.29
CA ALA A 39 -17.56 26.07 -29.10
C ALA A 39 -16.62 27.10 -28.44
N ALA A 40 -16.90 27.42 -27.20
CA ALA A 40 -15.99 28.16 -26.35
C ALA A 40 -14.69 27.35 -26.20
N LYS A 41 -13.57 27.93 -26.64
CA LYS A 41 -12.25 27.40 -26.38
C LYS A 41 -12.01 27.39 -24.88
N VAL A 42 -12.17 26.24 -24.24
CA VAL A 42 -11.64 26.02 -22.92
C VAL A 42 -10.12 26.08 -23.06
N ALA A 43 -9.50 27.08 -22.46
CA ALA A 43 -8.07 27.19 -22.37
C ALA A 43 -7.56 26.01 -21.55
N GLU A 44 -6.97 25.05 -22.24
CA GLU A 44 -6.26 23.92 -21.64
C GLU A 44 -5.04 24.50 -20.91
N ALA A 45 -5.18 24.68 -19.60
CA ALA A 45 -4.05 24.99 -18.75
C ALA A 45 -3.07 23.82 -18.85
N ARG A 46 -2.02 24.00 -19.63
CA ARG A 46 -0.89 23.06 -19.73
C ARG A 46 -0.32 22.86 -18.33
N ARG A 47 -0.71 21.79 -17.66
CA ARG A 47 0.02 21.28 -16.48
C ARG A 47 1.42 20.91 -16.95
N ALA A 48 2.43 21.54 -16.37
CA ALA A 48 3.80 21.14 -16.60
C ALA A 48 3.96 19.65 -16.25
N PRO A 49 4.65 18.85 -17.06
CA PRO A 49 4.90 17.46 -16.74
C PRO A 49 5.72 17.41 -15.45
N ILE A 50 5.14 16.78 -14.41
CA ILE A 50 5.88 16.44 -13.19
C ILE A 50 6.85 15.33 -13.61
N ASN A 51 8.14 15.67 -13.71
CA ASN A 51 9.16 14.66 -13.94
C ASN A 51 9.11 13.62 -12.83
N PRO A 52 9.13 12.31 -13.15
CA PRO A 52 9.21 11.27 -12.13
C PRO A 52 10.45 11.52 -11.28
N ILE A 53 10.28 11.34 -9.96
CA ILE A 53 11.39 11.42 -9.00
C ILE A 53 12.52 10.51 -9.51
N ARG A 54 13.59 11.11 -9.94
CA ARG A 54 14.80 10.38 -10.32
C ARG A 54 15.32 9.76 -9.03
N GLU A 55 15.24 8.46 -8.92
CA GLU A 55 15.85 7.68 -7.86
C GLU A 55 17.34 8.02 -7.83
N ILE A 56 17.79 8.64 -6.74
CA ILE A 56 19.22 8.90 -6.54
C ILE A 56 19.79 7.59 -6.02
N THR A 57 20.36 6.82 -6.93
CA THR A 57 21.22 5.68 -6.58
C THR A 57 22.36 6.23 -5.72
N PRO A 58 22.61 5.72 -4.52
CA PRO A 58 23.80 6.12 -3.78
C PRO A 58 25.03 5.69 -4.58
N GLU A 59 25.89 6.64 -4.91
CA GLU A 59 27.22 6.34 -5.44
C GLU A 59 27.95 5.42 -4.47
N PRO A 60 28.68 4.40 -4.96
CA PRO A 60 29.50 3.58 -4.09
C PRO A 60 30.59 4.47 -3.47
N VAL A 61 30.51 4.64 -2.16
CA VAL A 61 31.58 5.25 -1.39
C VAL A 61 32.80 4.35 -1.55
N GLN A 62 33.81 4.81 -2.27
CA GLN A 62 35.12 4.19 -2.28
C GLN A 62 35.69 4.30 -0.86
N VAL A 63 35.72 3.19 -0.15
CA VAL A 63 36.44 3.07 1.09
C VAL A 63 37.93 3.03 0.75
N ALA A 64 38.60 4.14 0.96
CA ALA A 64 40.07 4.19 0.89
C ALA A 64 40.60 3.23 1.95
N ALA A 65 41.37 2.25 1.51
CA ALA A 65 42.08 1.30 2.36
C ALA A 65 43.13 2.07 3.18
N ALA A 66 42.88 2.23 4.45
CA ALA A 66 43.88 2.70 5.41
C ALA A 66 44.69 1.49 5.85
N THR A 67 45.98 1.53 5.63
CA THR A 67 47.00 0.58 6.09
C THR A 67 47.00 0.47 7.61
N PRO A 68 47.07 -0.72 8.22
CA PRO A 68 47.10 -0.84 9.68
C PRO A 68 48.50 -0.53 10.22
N ALA A 69 48.56 0.50 11.08
CA ALA A 69 49.74 0.71 11.91
C ALA A 69 49.70 -0.31 13.06
N SER A 70 50.77 -1.10 13.20
CA SER A 70 51.01 -2.01 14.30
C SER A 70 51.17 -1.25 15.61
N ALA A 71 50.25 -1.46 16.54
CA ALA A 71 50.43 -1.12 17.94
C ALA A 71 50.15 -2.38 18.79
N THR A 72 51.16 -2.89 19.47
CA THR A 72 51.11 -3.99 20.42
C THR A 72 50.28 -3.58 21.66
N PRO A 73 49.27 -4.37 22.06
CA PRO A 73 48.62 -4.09 23.35
C PRO A 73 49.36 -4.82 24.47
N SER A 74 49.71 -4.05 25.51
CA SER A 74 50.13 -4.53 26.80
C SER A 74 49.01 -5.30 27.50
N ALA A 75 49.29 -6.48 27.95
CA ALA A 75 48.35 -7.34 28.66
C ALA A 75 48.07 -6.80 30.06
N GLU A 76 46.84 -6.43 30.34
CA GLU A 76 46.36 -6.21 31.71
C GLU A 76 45.45 -7.36 32.10
N SER A 77 45.77 -8.01 33.22
CA SER A 77 45.08 -9.22 33.71
C SER A 77 43.67 -8.92 34.22
N PRO A 78 42.70 -9.81 34.04
CA PRO A 78 41.37 -9.61 34.56
C PRO A 78 41.26 -9.84 36.07
N PRO A 79 40.42 -9.08 36.82
CA PRO A 79 40.17 -9.32 38.23
C PRO A 79 39.42 -10.62 38.48
N SER A 80 39.79 -11.33 39.55
CA SER A 80 39.18 -12.59 40.02
C SER A 80 37.69 -12.45 40.34
N PRO A 81 36.88 -13.50 40.09
CA PRO A 81 35.45 -13.47 40.39
C PRO A 81 35.22 -13.52 41.93
N THR A 82 34.41 -12.56 42.40
CA THR A 82 33.88 -12.54 43.75
C THR A 82 32.88 -13.69 43.94
N GLN A 83 33.10 -14.51 44.99
CA GLN A 83 32.29 -15.63 45.39
C GLN A 83 30.82 -15.20 45.67
N ALA A 84 29.86 -15.90 45.13
CA ALA A 84 28.45 -15.79 45.45
C ALA A 84 28.17 -16.36 46.86
N PRO A 85 27.26 -15.73 47.64
CA PRO A 85 26.86 -16.29 48.95
C PRO A 85 26.02 -17.55 48.73
N GLY A 86 26.27 -18.55 49.57
CA GLY A 86 25.65 -19.87 49.59
C GLY A 86 24.14 -19.83 49.86
N PRO A 87 23.43 -20.93 49.53
CA PRO A 87 21.98 -20.98 49.60
C PRO A 87 21.48 -21.01 51.05
N THR A 88 20.60 -20.06 51.39
CA THR A 88 19.84 -20.05 52.67
C THR A 88 18.84 -21.21 52.65
N GLN A 89 18.86 -22.02 53.70
CA GLN A 89 17.94 -23.15 53.91
C GLN A 89 16.48 -22.67 53.99
N ALA A 90 15.61 -23.35 53.28
CA ALA A 90 14.17 -23.18 53.36
C ALA A 90 13.62 -23.73 54.68
N PRO A 91 12.61 -23.07 55.32
CA PRO A 91 11.95 -23.59 56.52
C PRO A 91 11.12 -24.83 56.20
N ALA A 92 11.09 -25.76 57.15
CA ALA A 92 10.40 -27.03 57.11
C ALA A 92 8.89 -26.90 56.82
N ALA A 93 8.39 -27.77 55.91
CA ALA A 93 6.98 -27.86 55.58
C ALA A 93 6.15 -28.34 56.79
N THR A 94 5.16 -27.55 57.20
CA THR A 94 4.12 -27.91 58.17
C THR A 94 3.15 -28.90 57.52
N GLN A 95 2.92 -30.05 58.15
CA GLN A 95 2.03 -31.11 57.71
C GLN A 95 0.58 -30.59 57.63
N ALA A 96 -0.07 -30.85 56.51
CA ALA A 96 -1.50 -30.60 56.29
C ALA A 96 -2.35 -31.66 57.03
N PRO A 97 -3.52 -31.32 57.59
CA PRO A 97 -4.42 -32.27 58.24
C PRO A 97 -5.10 -33.18 57.21
N ALA A 98 -5.39 -34.39 57.67
CA ALA A 98 -5.97 -35.49 56.89
C ALA A 98 -7.30 -35.10 56.23
N ALA A 99 -7.43 -35.46 54.94
CA ALA A 99 -8.63 -35.27 54.18
C ALA A 99 -9.75 -36.25 54.65
N THR A 100 -10.87 -35.66 55.02
CA THR A 100 -12.14 -36.38 55.29
C THR A 100 -12.70 -36.92 53.96
N GLN A 101 -13.01 -38.22 53.89
CA GLN A 101 -13.59 -38.88 52.73
C GLN A 101 -14.98 -38.29 52.40
N ALA A 102 -15.18 -37.82 51.21
CA ALA A 102 -16.47 -37.46 50.66
C ALA A 102 -17.24 -38.70 50.17
N PRO A 103 -18.57 -38.70 50.25
CA PRO A 103 -19.38 -39.83 49.83
C PRO A 103 -19.37 -40.04 48.31
N ALA A 104 -19.40 -41.30 47.89
CA ALA A 104 -19.43 -41.75 46.50
C ALA A 104 -20.67 -41.18 45.76
N ILE A 105 -20.42 -40.38 44.73
CA ILE A 105 -21.47 -39.93 43.80
C ILE A 105 -21.61 -41.02 42.72
N ALA A 106 -22.86 -41.49 42.54
CA ALA A 106 -23.22 -42.45 41.51
C ALA A 106 -22.85 -41.96 40.10
N GLN A 107 -22.19 -42.78 39.32
CA GLN A 107 -21.85 -42.51 37.93
C GLN A 107 -23.13 -42.37 37.08
N ALA A 108 -23.29 -41.21 36.44
CA ALA A 108 -24.26 -41.03 35.39
C ALA A 108 -23.83 -41.79 34.12
N PRO A 109 -24.75 -42.32 33.29
CA PRO A 109 -24.42 -43.05 32.09
C PRO A 109 -23.72 -42.14 31.06
N ALA A 110 -22.71 -42.68 30.37
CA ALA A 110 -21.93 -42.01 29.35
C ALA A 110 -22.85 -41.46 28.23
N PRO A 111 -22.62 -40.23 27.74
CA PRO A 111 -23.38 -39.70 26.61
C PRO A 111 -23.02 -40.49 25.32
N ALA A 112 -24.03 -40.78 24.54
CA ALA A 112 -23.90 -41.42 23.23
C ALA A 112 -22.96 -40.59 22.31
N PRO A 113 -22.21 -41.23 21.39
CA PRO A 113 -21.33 -40.49 20.49
C PRO A 113 -22.14 -39.51 19.66
N ALA A 114 -21.78 -38.23 19.79
CA ALA A 114 -22.33 -37.15 18.96
C ALA A 114 -22.07 -37.46 17.49
N ALA A 115 -23.11 -37.48 16.68
CA ALA A 115 -23.01 -37.58 15.23
C ALA A 115 -22.07 -36.50 14.72
N ALA A 116 -21.09 -36.87 13.91
CA ALA A 116 -20.13 -35.96 13.28
C ALA A 116 -20.91 -34.90 12.52
N ALA A 117 -20.81 -33.65 12.99
CA ALA A 117 -21.40 -32.52 12.29
C ALA A 117 -20.75 -32.42 10.90
N THR A 118 -21.53 -32.54 9.87
CA THR A 118 -21.13 -32.25 8.48
C THR A 118 -20.55 -30.84 8.46
N PRO A 119 -19.33 -30.61 7.91
CA PRO A 119 -18.79 -29.26 7.86
C PRO A 119 -19.75 -28.37 7.08
N ALA A 120 -20.22 -27.30 7.73
CA ALA A 120 -21.07 -26.31 7.09
C ALA A 120 -20.37 -25.81 5.83
N ALA A 121 -21.04 -25.89 4.68
CA ALA A 121 -20.55 -25.37 3.43
C ALA A 121 -20.15 -23.90 3.63
N ALA A 122 -18.92 -23.55 3.25
CA ALA A 122 -18.45 -22.17 3.31
C ALA A 122 -19.48 -21.29 2.55
N PRO A 123 -19.85 -20.11 3.08
CA PRO A 123 -20.79 -19.24 2.41
C PRO A 123 -20.30 -18.95 0.98
N ALA A 124 -21.19 -19.13 0.02
CA ALA A 124 -20.90 -18.87 -1.39
C ALA A 124 -20.39 -17.42 -1.52
N GLN A 125 -19.24 -17.25 -2.14
CA GLN A 125 -18.69 -15.91 -2.40
C GLN A 125 -19.69 -15.15 -3.29
N PRO A 126 -19.98 -13.86 -3.00
CA PRO A 126 -20.85 -13.09 -3.86
C PRO A 126 -20.30 -13.09 -5.28
N SER A 127 -21.16 -13.38 -6.25
CA SER A 127 -20.79 -13.38 -7.67
C SER A 127 -20.27 -12.00 -8.07
N CYS A 128 -19.12 -11.97 -8.74
CA CYS A 128 -18.54 -10.73 -9.26
C CYS A 128 -19.23 -10.40 -10.60
N PRO A 129 -20.00 -9.30 -10.70
CA PRO A 129 -20.68 -8.94 -11.95
C PRO A 129 -19.66 -8.77 -13.08
N GLY A 130 -19.90 -9.45 -14.21
CA GLY A 130 -19.06 -9.34 -15.41
C GLY A 130 -17.78 -10.17 -15.41
N ASN A 131 -17.40 -10.84 -14.30
CA ASN A 131 -16.26 -11.75 -14.26
C ASN A 131 -16.55 -13.00 -13.42
N PRO A 132 -17.02 -14.09 -14.05
CA PRO A 132 -17.28 -15.35 -13.35
C PRO A 132 -16.01 -16.00 -12.80
N ASN A 133 -14.84 -15.63 -13.33
CA ASN A 133 -13.53 -16.12 -12.89
C ASN A 133 -12.84 -15.17 -11.90
N ALA A 134 -13.58 -14.23 -11.31
CA ALA A 134 -13.01 -13.29 -10.37
C ALA A 134 -12.30 -13.98 -9.20
N LEU A 135 -11.22 -13.33 -8.73
CA LEU A 135 -10.46 -13.80 -7.58
C LEU A 135 -11.30 -13.66 -6.28
N GLY A 136 -12.04 -12.54 -6.16
CA GLY A 136 -12.87 -12.24 -5.01
C GLY A 136 -12.05 -11.95 -3.73
N VAL A 137 -12.77 -11.93 -2.61
CA VAL A 137 -12.20 -11.92 -1.25
C VAL A 137 -12.59 -13.23 -0.58
N SER A 138 -11.64 -14.06 -0.22
CA SER A 138 -11.92 -15.39 0.36
C SER A 138 -12.38 -15.32 1.80
N ARG A 139 -11.85 -14.38 2.57
CA ARG A 139 -12.27 -14.02 3.92
C ARG A 139 -11.81 -12.62 4.30
N VAL A 140 -12.46 -12.07 5.29
CA VAL A 140 -12.06 -10.82 5.94
C VAL A 140 -11.43 -11.17 7.29
N VAL A 141 -10.28 -10.55 7.60
CA VAL A 141 -9.63 -10.60 8.89
C VAL A 141 -9.81 -9.24 9.55
N GLU A 142 -10.45 -9.23 10.70
CA GLU A 142 -10.54 -8.06 11.55
C GLU A 142 -9.32 -8.04 12.50
N VAL A 143 -8.67 -6.91 12.60
CA VAL A 143 -7.43 -6.70 13.34
C VAL A 143 -7.70 -5.79 14.54
N ASP A 144 -7.41 -6.29 15.72
CA ASP A 144 -7.25 -5.48 16.93
C ASP A 144 -5.83 -4.90 16.92
N THR A 145 -5.72 -3.59 16.81
CA THR A 145 -4.42 -2.89 16.73
C THR A 145 -3.91 -2.41 18.08
N THR A 146 -4.56 -2.80 19.17
CA THR A 146 -4.12 -2.42 20.53
C THR A 146 -2.67 -2.83 20.78
N GLY A 147 -1.86 -1.87 21.22
CA GLY A 147 -0.44 -2.09 21.48
C GLY A 147 0.46 -2.18 20.25
N GLY A 148 -0.06 -1.97 19.03
CA GLY A 148 0.71 -1.92 17.80
C GLY A 148 1.26 -3.27 17.33
N PRO A 149 0.40 -4.28 17.08
CA PRO A 149 0.85 -5.56 16.55
C PRO A 149 1.54 -5.39 15.21
N GLY A 150 2.56 -6.23 14.95
CA GLY A 150 3.31 -6.21 13.70
C GLY A 150 2.90 -7.37 12.76
N PHE A 151 2.83 -7.10 11.46
CA PHE A 151 2.43 -8.05 10.42
C PHE A 151 3.49 -8.15 9.33
N GLY A 152 3.67 -9.36 8.77
CA GLY A 152 4.64 -9.65 7.73
C GLY A 152 5.95 -10.23 8.28
N SER A 153 6.30 -11.41 7.78
CA SER A 153 7.35 -12.28 8.32
C SER A 153 8.78 -11.75 8.12
N GLU A 154 8.97 -10.73 7.28
CA GLU A 154 10.28 -10.08 7.14
C GLU A 154 10.76 -9.49 8.47
N HIS A 155 9.83 -8.94 9.30
CA HIS A 155 10.15 -8.39 10.61
C HIS A 155 9.38 -9.06 11.77
N PHE A 156 8.16 -9.57 11.52
CA PHE A 156 7.24 -10.04 12.55
C PHE A 156 6.86 -11.51 12.37
N LYS A 157 7.81 -12.40 12.54
CA LYS A 157 7.65 -13.85 12.30
C LYS A 157 6.59 -14.52 13.18
N GLY A 158 6.31 -13.99 14.36
CA GLY A 158 5.35 -14.57 15.30
C GLY A 158 3.89 -14.34 14.94
N MET A 159 3.58 -13.44 14.00
CA MET A 159 2.22 -13.07 13.61
C MET A 159 1.83 -13.70 12.27
N ASP A 160 1.89 -15.02 12.20
CA ASP A 160 1.50 -15.79 11.00
C ASP A 160 0.03 -16.22 11.08
N PHE A 161 -0.87 -15.43 10.51
CA PHE A 161 -2.32 -15.70 10.49
C PHE A 161 -2.83 -16.20 9.13
N LEU A 162 -1.99 -16.15 8.09
CA LEU A 162 -2.37 -16.59 6.75
C LEU A 162 -2.28 -18.11 6.59
N ARG A 163 -3.29 -18.69 5.96
CA ARG A 163 -3.32 -20.10 5.58
C ARG A 163 -2.49 -20.33 4.31
N PRO A 164 -2.03 -21.56 4.03
CA PRO A 164 -1.39 -21.87 2.76
C PRO A 164 -2.24 -21.42 1.55
N GLY A 165 -1.63 -20.76 0.59
CA GLY A 165 -2.28 -20.21 -0.59
C GLY A 165 -3.02 -18.88 -0.37
N GLU A 166 -3.01 -18.31 0.84
CA GLU A 166 -3.62 -17.00 1.10
C GLU A 166 -2.63 -15.85 0.87
N VAL A 167 -3.13 -14.77 0.30
CA VAL A 167 -2.37 -13.54 0.04
C VAL A 167 -3.11 -12.30 0.53
N VAL A 168 -2.36 -11.32 1.00
CA VAL A 168 -2.82 -9.95 1.22
C VAL A 168 -2.12 -9.06 0.22
N LEU A 169 -2.90 -8.32 -0.58
CA LEU A 169 -2.37 -7.36 -1.54
C LEU A 169 -2.16 -6.02 -0.84
N THR A 170 -0.97 -5.44 -0.97
CA THR A 170 -0.68 -4.11 -0.42
C THR A 170 0.02 -3.23 -1.42
N PHE A 171 -0.34 -1.93 -1.41
CA PHE A 171 0.21 -0.92 -2.32
C PHE A 171 0.67 0.30 -1.52
N ASP A 172 1.92 0.71 -1.74
CA ASP A 172 2.55 1.85 -1.09
C ASP A 172 2.69 3.04 -2.05
N ASP A 173 2.97 4.21 -1.49
CA ASP A 173 3.39 5.46 -2.13
C ASP A 173 2.31 6.22 -2.91
N GLY A 174 1.18 5.61 -3.26
CA GLY A 174 0.09 6.33 -3.95
C GLY A 174 -0.54 7.46 -3.10
N PRO A 175 -1.64 8.04 -3.59
CA PRO A 175 -2.25 7.83 -4.89
C PRO A 175 -1.51 8.53 -6.04
N TRP A 176 -1.55 7.96 -7.25
CA TRP A 176 -0.91 8.52 -8.43
C TRP A 176 -1.85 8.58 -9.63
N PRO A 177 -2.04 9.76 -10.30
CA PRO A 177 -3.16 10.02 -11.20
C PRO A 177 -3.33 9.02 -12.35
N ASN A 178 -2.25 8.54 -12.93
CA ASN A 178 -2.30 7.66 -14.10
C ASN A 178 -2.20 6.17 -13.76
N ASN A 179 -1.77 5.83 -12.58
CA ASN A 179 -1.43 4.46 -12.20
C ASN A 179 -2.43 3.87 -11.19
N THR A 180 -2.72 4.57 -10.11
CA THR A 180 -3.72 4.11 -9.11
C THR A 180 -5.08 3.78 -9.73
N PRO A 181 -5.64 4.55 -10.71
CA PRO A 181 -6.90 4.17 -11.36
C PRO A 181 -6.83 2.83 -12.10
N LYS A 182 -5.70 2.48 -12.71
CA LYS A 182 -5.51 1.17 -13.36
C LYS A 182 -5.51 0.04 -12.34
N VAL A 183 -4.82 0.25 -11.20
CA VAL A 183 -4.83 -0.71 -10.08
C VAL A 183 -6.24 -0.91 -9.55
N LEU A 184 -6.99 0.17 -9.32
CA LEU A 184 -8.38 0.09 -8.88
C LEU A 184 -9.28 -0.64 -9.87
N ALA A 185 -9.13 -0.38 -11.18
CA ALA A 185 -9.90 -1.05 -12.22
C ALA A 185 -9.63 -2.56 -12.23
N ALA A 186 -8.37 -2.99 -12.09
CA ALA A 186 -8.01 -4.40 -12.03
C ALA A 186 -8.57 -5.08 -10.77
N LEU A 187 -8.45 -4.44 -9.60
CA LEU A 187 -9.02 -4.94 -8.34
C LEU A 187 -10.55 -5.04 -8.41
N ALA A 188 -11.21 -4.05 -9.01
CA ALA A 188 -12.66 -4.04 -9.20
C ALA A 188 -13.09 -5.16 -10.16
N HIS A 189 -12.37 -5.38 -11.29
CA HIS A 189 -12.64 -6.47 -12.23
C HIS A 189 -12.59 -7.84 -11.57
N HIS A 190 -11.71 -8.03 -10.59
CA HIS A 190 -11.61 -9.26 -9.79
C HIS A 190 -12.45 -9.24 -8.52
N CYS A 191 -13.24 -8.20 -8.24
CA CYS A 191 -14.01 -8.01 -7.00
C CYS A 191 -13.17 -8.26 -5.74
N THR A 192 -11.89 -7.94 -5.79
CA THR A 192 -10.94 -8.17 -4.70
C THR A 192 -10.55 -6.88 -3.99
N LYS A 193 -9.90 -7.00 -2.85
CA LYS A 193 -9.55 -5.86 -2.00
C LYS A 193 -8.09 -5.89 -1.62
N ALA A 194 -7.54 -4.71 -1.32
CA ALA A 194 -6.15 -4.51 -0.91
C ALA A 194 -6.06 -3.52 0.26
N ILE A 195 -4.87 -3.38 0.82
CA ILE A 195 -4.51 -2.29 1.72
C ILE A 195 -3.67 -1.30 0.92
N PHE A 196 -3.96 -0.02 1.07
CA PHE A 196 -3.16 1.06 0.51
C PHE A 196 -2.49 1.84 1.64
N PHE A 197 -1.21 2.13 1.49
CA PHE A 197 -0.40 2.94 2.39
C PHE A 197 0.06 4.20 1.64
N PRO A 198 -0.81 5.22 1.52
CA PRO A 198 -0.47 6.44 0.80
C PRO A 198 0.55 7.28 1.55
N ILE A 199 1.44 7.95 0.81
CA ILE A 199 2.25 9.06 1.31
C ILE A 199 1.32 10.24 1.58
N GLY A 200 1.40 10.86 2.75
CA GLY A 200 0.54 11.97 3.13
C GLY A 200 0.56 13.12 2.12
N LEU A 201 1.73 13.50 1.65
CA LEU A 201 1.89 14.56 0.64
C LEU A 201 1.17 14.21 -0.68
N HIS A 202 1.26 12.96 -1.14
CA HIS A 202 0.54 12.50 -2.34
C HIS A 202 -0.98 12.48 -2.12
N ALA A 203 -1.43 12.12 -0.92
CA ALA A 203 -2.84 12.19 -0.54
C ALA A 203 -3.38 13.62 -0.64
N THR A 204 -2.57 14.64 -0.29
CA THR A 204 -2.98 16.05 -0.42
C THR A 204 -3.03 16.53 -1.87
N TYR A 205 -2.26 15.94 -2.77
CA TYR A 205 -2.28 16.29 -4.19
C TYR A 205 -3.45 15.66 -4.93
N GLU A 206 -3.86 14.47 -4.55
CA GLU A 206 -4.88 13.68 -5.24
C GLU A 206 -5.95 13.15 -4.24
N PRO A 207 -6.62 14.05 -3.47
CA PRO A 207 -7.55 13.63 -2.43
C PRO A 207 -8.78 12.90 -2.99
N ASP A 208 -9.27 13.30 -4.16
CA ASP A 208 -10.43 12.66 -4.78
C ASP A 208 -10.10 11.24 -5.28
N LEU A 209 -8.87 11.01 -5.70
CA LEU A 209 -8.41 9.67 -6.07
C LEU A 209 -8.29 8.78 -4.84
N LEU A 210 -7.80 9.30 -3.71
CA LEU A 210 -7.75 8.55 -2.46
C LEU A 210 -9.15 8.23 -1.92
N LYS A 211 -10.13 9.15 -2.07
CA LYS A 211 -11.54 8.85 -1.77
C LYS A 211 -12.08 7.71 -2.63
N GLN A 212 -11.69 7.62 -3.92
CA GLN A 212 -12.08 6.50 -4.78
C GLN A 212 -11.49 5.17 -4.26
N VAL A 213 -10.24 5.16 -3.77
CA VAL A 213 -9.65 3.98 -3.13
C VAL A 213 -10.50 3.51 -1.96
N ALA A 214 -10.86 4.43 -1.05
CA ALA A 214 -11.67 4.11 0.12
C ALA A 214 -13.12 3.71 -0.26
N ALA A 215 -13.75 4.44 -1.18
CA ALA A 215 -15.11 4.16 -1.66
C ALA A 215 -15.21 2.79 -2.36
N ALA A 216 -14.13 2.35 -3.00
CA ALA A 216 -14.03 0.99 -3.55
C ALA A 216 -13.90 -0.08 -2.46
N GLY A 217 -13.87 0.27 -1.18
CA GLY A 217 -13.86 -0.63 -0.03
C GLY A 217 -12.48 -1.21 0.27
N HIS A 218 -11.41 -0.57 -0.19
CA HIS A 218 -10.05 -0.91 0.20
C HIS A 218 -9.73 -0.34 1.57
N THR A 219 -8.81 -0.98 2.28
CA THR A 219 -8.31 -0.47 3.57
C THR A 219 -7.23 0.57 3.30
N VAL A 220 -7.32 1.73 3.97
CA VAL A 220 -6.35 2.82 3.81
C VAL A 220 -5.65 3.07 5.14
N GLY A 221 -4.34 2.86 5.17
CA GLY A 221 -3.44 3.20 6.27
C GLY A 221 -2.63 4.46 5.99
N SER A 222 -1.39 4.55 6.51
CA SER A 222 -0.48 5.68 6.30
C SER A 222 0.96 5.22 6.04
N HIS A 223 1.70 6.03 5.25
CA HIS A 223 3.09 5.77 4.86
C HIS A 223 3.97 7.01 5.05
N THR A 224 3.86 7.68 6.20
CA THR A 224 4.50 8.96 6.53
C THR A 224 4.00 10.16 5.72
N TRP A 225 4.50 11.34 6.06
CA TRP A 225 4.20 12.57 5.34
C TRP A 225 4.89 12.64 3.97
N CYS A 226 6.22 12.39 3.94
CA CYS A 226 7.06 12.60 2.78
C CYS A 226 8.04 11.46 2.51
N HIS A 227 7.69 10.24 2.91
CA HIS A 227 8.48 9.02 2.70
C HIS A 227 9.92 9.12 3.25
N GLN A 228 10.08 9.70 4.46
CA GLN A 228 11.39 9.84 5.08
C GLN A 228 11.83 8.57 5.82
N ASP A 229 13.14 8.37 5.87
CA ASP A 229 13.76 7.35 6.73
C ASP A 229 13.67 7.81 8.20
N LEU A 230 12.78 7.20 8.97
CA LEU A 230 12.48 7.62 10.35
C LEU A 230 13.61 7.38 11.35
N SER A 231 14.69 6.70 10.94
CA SER A 231 15.94 6.62 11.72
C SER A 231 16.83 7.87 11.60
N ARG A 232 16.41 8.83 10.78
CA ARG A 232 17.11 10.09 10.51
C ARG A 232 16.28 11.28 10.94
N THR A 233 16.92 12.44 11.05
CA THR A 233 16.28 13.72 11.37
C THR A 233 16.36 14.73 10.23
N LYS A 234 17.03 14.36 9.13
CA LYS A 234 17.20 15.20 7.95
C LYS A 234 16.99 14.37 6.69
N GLY A 235 16.30 14.96 5.74
CA GLY A 235 16.01 14.32 4.47
C GLY A 235 15.65 15.32 3.38
N ARG A 236 14.98 14.84 2.36
CA ARG A 236 14.54 15.65 1.23
C ARG A 236 13.08 15.35 0.94
N CYS A 237 12.28 16.38 0.81
CA CYS A 237 10.88 16.28 0.47
C CYS A 237 10.60 17.00 -0.85
N LEU A 238 9.74 16.43 -1.70
CA LEU A 238 9.29 17.07 -2.93
C LEU A 238 8.00 17.82 -2.66
N GLU A 239 8.11 19.07 -2.28
CA GLU A 239 6.96 19.94 -2.01
C GLU A 239 6.78 20.97 -3.13
N ASN A 240 5.55 21.13 -3.63
CA ASN A 240 5.22 22.09 -4.69
C ASN A 240 6.12 21.98 -5.93
N GLY A 241 6.48 20.75 -6.32
CA GLY A 241 7.36 20.48 -7.48
C GLY A 241 8.83 20.82 -7.27
N LYS A 242 9.25 21.16 -6.04
CA LYS A 242 10.64 21.45 -5.70
C LYS A 242 11.12 20.49 -4.61
N VAL A 243 12.31 19.94 -4.83
CA VAL A 243 13.00 19.13 -3.81
C VAL A 243 13.61 20.08 -2.79
N GLN A 244 13.15 19.98 -1.54
CA GLN A 244 13.62 20.78 -0.41
C GLN A 244 14.34 19.89 0.60
N SER A 245 15.39 20.40 1.23
CA SER A 245 15.96 19.78 2.41
C SER A 245 15.06 20.08 3.60
N VAL A 246 14.69 19.04 4.34
CA VAL A 246 13.79 19.16 5.49
C VAL A 246 14.46 18.56 6.73
N GLU A 247 14.19 19.16 7.87
CA GLU A 247 14.45 18.57 9.17
C GLU A 247 13.11 18.07 9.73
N TYR A 248 13.10 16.89 10.33
CA TYR A 248 11.89 16.24 10.81
C TYR A 248 12.19 15.36 12.03
N THR A 249 11.16 15.07 12.79
CA THR A 249 11.17 13.96 13.73
C THR A 249 10.34 12.80 13.18
N TYR A 250 10.56 11.59 13.71
CA TYR A 250 9.71 10.46 13.34
C TYR A 250 8.23 10.72 13.64
N LYS A 251 7.92 11.45 14.73
CA LYS A 251 6.54 11.82 15.08
C LYS A 251 5.92 12.74 14.03
N ASP A 252 6.66 13.76 13.58
CA ASP A 252 6.16 14.68 12.56
C ASP A 252 5.82 13.95 11.27
N GLU A 253 6.70 13.07 10.81
CA GLU A 253 6.45 12.27 9.60
C GLU A 253 5.25 11.33 9.76
N ILE A 254 5.11 10.66 10.91
CA ILE A 254 3.99 9.76 11.19
C ILE A 254 2.68 10.54 11.26
N GLU A 255 2.61 11.54 12.14
CA GLU A 255 1.34 12.22 12.44
C GLU A 255 0.90 13.16 11.33
N LYS A 256 1.82 13.87 10.67
CA LYS A 256 1.48 14.64 9.46
C LYS A 256 0.96 13.71 8.35
N GLY A 257 1.55 12.53 8.20
CA GLY A 257 1.07 11.52 7.26
C GLY A 257 -0.36 11.06 7.58
N ILE A 258 -0.63 10.72 8.82
CA ILE A 258 -1.97 10.34 9.30
C ILE A 258 -2.96 11.47 9.10
N SER A 259 -2.61 12.69 9.49
CA SER A 259 -3.46 13.88 9.34
C SER A 259 -3.79 14.18 7.87
N ALA A 260 -2.80 14.11 6.98
CA ALA A 260 -3.00 14.36 5.57
C ALA A 260 -3.91 13.32 4.89
N VAL A 261 -3.74 12.04 5.22
CA VAL A 261 -4.60 10.98 4.71
C VAL A 261 -6.01 11.12 5.25
N SER A 262 -6.16 11.41 6.55
CA SER A 262 -7.47 11.68 7.16
C SER A 262 -8.17 12.88 6.53
N TRP A 263 -7.45 13.97 6.29
CA TRP A 263 -7.98 15.13 5.58
C TRP A 263 -8.45 14.78 4.15
N ALA A 264 -7.61 14.04 3.41
CA ALA A 264 -7.93 13.68 2.03
C ALA A 264 -9.19 12.79 1.96
N LEU A 265 -9.39 11.90 2.93
CA LEU A 265 -10.57 11.04 3.02
C LEU A 265 -11.80 11.76 3.59
N GLY A 266 -11.60 12.85 4.33
CA GLY A 266 -12.65 13.54 5.07
C GLY A 266 -13.08 12.82 6.34
N GLY A 267 -12.20 11.99 6.95
CA GLY A 267 -12.51 11.22 8.15
C GLY A 267 -11.34 10.35 8.62
N PRO A 268 -11.57 9.53 9.66
CA PRO A 268 -10.54 8.68 10.24
C PRO A 268 -10.08 7.60 9.26
N ILE A 269 -8.88 7.08 9.48
CA ILE A 269 -8.26 6.02 8.67
C ILE A 269 -8.17 4.70 9.42
N ALA A 270 -7.78 3.62 8.74
CA ALA A 270 -7.41 2.40 9.45
C ALA A 270 -6.12 2.66 10.24
N PRO A 271 -6.03 2.19 11.51
CA PRO A 271 -4.81 2.29 12.31
C PRO A 271 -3.73 1.32 11.82
N PHE A 272 -3.36 1.46 10.57
CA PHE A 272 -2.33 0.67 9.88
C PHE A 272 -1.24 1.60 9.36
N PHE A 273 0.00 1.21 9.59
CA PHE A 273 1.16 1.99 9.21
C PHE A 273 2.22 1.10 8.57
N ARG A 274 2.87 1.60 7.52
CA ARG A 274 4.06 0.99 6.95
C ARG A 274 5.22 1.97 6.95
N PHE A 275 6.39 1.50 7.40
CA PHE A 275 7.61 2.29 7.41
C PHE A 275 8.21 2.38 6.01
N PRO A 276 8.69 3.57 5.57
CA PRO A 276 9.48 3.72 4.36
C PRO A 276 10.68 2.77 4.32
N ALA A 277 10.87 2.11 3.18
CA ALA A 277 11.90 1.09 2.98
C ALA A 277 11.94 0.00 4.08
N LEU A 278 10.83 -0.23 4.77
CA LEU A 278 10.65 -1.16 5.89
C LEU A 278 11.61 -0.91 7.07
N ARG A 279 12.19 0.29 7.19
CA ARG A 279 13.10 0.66 8.27
C ARG A 279 12.32 1.07 9.52
N GLN A 280 12.49 0.33 10.59
CA GLN A 280 11.68 0.40 11.79
C GLN A 280 12.52 0.81 13.02
N PRO A 281 12.78 2.11 13.24
CA PRO A 281 13.51 2.55 14.42
C PRO A 281 12.69 2.26 15.70
N PRO A 282 13.34 1.77 16.78
CA PRO A 282 12.65 1.31 17.99
C PRO A 282 11.75 2.37 18.62
N GLU A 283 12.15 3.63 18.56
CA GLU A 283 11.38 4.75 19.13
C GLU A 283 10.06 4.95 18.38
N ALA A 284 10.08 4.83 17.06
CA ALA A 284 8.87 4.95 16.24
C ALA A 284 7.95 3.73 16.40
N LEU A 285 8.51 2.52 16.56
CA LEU A 285 7.75 1.32 16.91
C LEU A 285 7.01 1.49 18.25
N THR A 286 7.73 1.94 19.28
CA THR A 286 7.15 2.20 20.60
C THR A 286 6.04 3.24 20.52
N TYR A 287 6.27 4.32 19.77
CA TYR A 287 5.28 5.37 19.57
C TYR A 287 4.01 4.88 18.88
N LEU A 288 4.15 4.14 17.80
CA LEU A 288 3.00 3.55 17.08
C LEU A 288 2.24 2.56 17.97
N GLY A 289 2.93 1.78 18.80
CA GLY A 289 2.31 0.93 19.81
C GLY A 289 1.45 1.72 20.80
N GLN A 290 1.93 2.86 21.29
CA GLN A 290 1.17 3.76 22.17
C GLN A 290 -0.04 4.39 21.47
N ARG A 291 0.04 4.57 20.16
CA ARG A 291 -1.06 5.06 19.31
C ARG A 291 -2.04 3.95 18.90
N ASN A 292 -1.82 2.70 19.33
CA ASN A 292 -2.58 1.52 18.90
C ASN A 292 -2.62 1.35 17.37
N VAL A 293 -1.49 1.57 16.71
CA VAL A 293 -1.36 1.46 15.27
C VAL A 293 -0.63 0.16 14.91
N GLY A 294 -1.28 -0.70 14.12
CA GLY A 294 -0.70 -1.93 13.59
C GLY A 294 0.38 -1.64 12.54
N ILE A 295 1.50 -2.34 12.64
CA ILE A 295 2.69 -2.09 11.83
C ILE A 295 2.80 -3.14 10.75
N PHE A 296 2.81 -2.70 9.50
CA PHE A 296 2.91 -3.59 8.34
C PHE A 296 4.33 -3.62 7.79
N SER A 297 4.96 -4.78 7.92
CA SER A 297 6.05 -5.20 7.07
C SER A 297 5.47 -5.95 5.85
N ALA A 298 6.24 -6.85 5.26
CA ALA A 298 5.80 -7.73 4.20
C ALA A 298 6.26 -9.17 4.48
N ASP A 299 5.67 -10.14 3.80
CA ASP A 299 6.25 -11.47 3.71
C ASP A 299 7.26 -11.53 2.57
N PHE A 300 7.05 -10.70 1.55
CA PHE A 300 8.05 -10.42 0.53
C PHE A 300 7.76 -9.10 -0.21
N ASP A 301 8.83 -8.42 -0.58
CA ASP A 301 8.82 -7.25 -1.45
C ASP A 301 8.85 -7.70 -2.92
N SER A 302 7.99 -7.15 -3.76
CA SER A 302 8.01 -7.41 -5.20
C SER A 302 9.25 -6.83 -5.88
N PHE A 303 9.85 -5.78 -5.30
CA PHE A 303 10.89 -4.94 -5.90
C PHE A 303 10.46 -4.28 -7.22
N ASP A 304 9.17 -4.03 -7.39
CA ASP A 304 8.59 -3.42 -8.59
C ASP A 304 9.16 -2.03 -8.89
N PHE A 305 9.55 -1.27 -7.86
CA PHE A 305 10.21 0.03 -7.99
C PHE A 305 11.56 -0.03 -8.74
N LYS A 306 12.18 -1.22 -8.88
CA LYS A 306 13.38 -1.45 -9.69
C LYS A 306 13.08 -1.88 -11.12
N MET A 307 11.80 -2.08 -11.46
CA MET A 307 11.37 -2.67 -12.71
C MET A 307 10.69 -1.65 -13.60
N ARG A 308 10.91 -1.77 -14.90
CA ARG A 308 10.32 -0.86 -15.90
C ARG A 308 9.30 -1.55 -16.80
N ARG A 309 9.25 -2.88 -16.79
CA ARG A 309 8.36 -3.69 -17.63
C ARG A 309 7.39 -4.48 -16.76
N PRO A 310 6.09 -4.50 -17.12
CA PRO A 310 5.05 -5.22 -16.38
C PRO A 310 5.40 -6.70 -16.17
N GLU A 311 5.99 -7.35 -17.18
CA GLU A 311 6.35 -8.77 -17.12
C GLU A 311 7.39 -9.07 -16.03
N GLN A 312 8.30 -8.13 -15.76
CA GLN A 312 9.29 -8.27 -14.69
C GLN A 312 8.64 -8.24 -13.31
N VAL A 313 7.69 -7.31 -13.11
CA VAL A 313 6.91 -7.21 -11.86
C VAL A 313 6.11 -8.48 -11.65
N ARG A 314 5.35 -8.91 -12.67
CA ARG A 314 4.58 -10.16 -12.64
C ARG A 314 5.46 -11.35 -12.29
N GLN A 315 6.58 -11.54 -12.99
CA GLN A 315 7.52 -12.64 -12.76
C GLN A 315 8.09 -12.60 -11.33
N SER A 316 8.42 -11.42 -10.82
CA SER A 316 8.94 -11.26 -9.47
C SER A 316 7.92 -11.68 -8.42
N VAL A 317 6.70 -11.17 -8.52
CA VAL A 317 5.61 -11.50 -7.58
C VAL A 317 5.35 -13.01 -7.58
N LEU A 318 5.13 -13.61 -8.74
CA LEU A 318 4.77 -15.03 -8.84
C LEU A 318 5.90 -15.97 -8.39
N THR A 319 7.16 -15.64 -8.74
CA THR A 319 8.31 -16.47 -8.31
C THR A 319 8.45 -16.45 -6.79
N LYS A 320 8.34 -15.28 -6.17
CA LYS A 320 8.42 -15.13 -4.72
C LYS A 320 7.25 -15.80 -4.03
N LEU A 321 6.03 -15.58 -4.53
CA LEU A 321 4.84 -16.19 -3.98
C LEU A 321 4.88 -17.71 -4.07
N LYS A 322 5.37 -18.28 -5.18
CA LYS A 322 5.57 -19.72 -5.30
C LYS A 322 6.56 -20.27 -4.25
N LYS A 323 7.62 -19.50 -3.93
CA LYS A 323 8.59 -19.86 -2.90
C LYS A 323 7.99 -19.80 -1.48
N HIS A 324 7.20 -18.78 -1.19
CA HIS A 324 6.63 -18.53 0.14
C HIS A 324 5.33 -19.32 0.38
N GLY A 325 4.59 -19.64 -0.68
CA GLY A 325 3.32 -20.34 -0.63
C GLY A 325 2.13 -19.49 -0.18
N LYS A 326 2.37 -18.34 0.46
CA LYS A 326 1.40 -17.38 0.99
C LYS A 326 2.09 -16.07 1.29
N GLY A 327 1.36 -15.00 1.64
CA GLY A 327 2.00 -13.82 2.23
C GLY A 327 1.34 -12.48 1.97
N ILE A 328 1.81 -11.49 2.71
CA ILE A 328 1.55 -10.06 2.51
C ILE A 328 2.52 -9.58 1.43
N ILE A 329 1.97 -9.16 0.29
CA ILE A 329 2.73 -8.77 -0.90
C ILE A 329 2.90 -7.26 -0.92
N LEU A 330 4.15 -6.77 -0.91
CA LEU A 330 4.46 -5.35 -1.06
C LEU A 330 4.64 -5.01 -2.53
N MET A 331 3.83 -4.06 -3.00
CA MET A 331 3.85 -3.45 -4.33
C MET A 331 3.64 -1.94 -4.19
N HIS A 332 3.79 -1.19 -5.29
CA HIS A 332 3.62 0.25 -5.28
C HIS A 332 2.67 0.68 -6.41
N ASP A 333 1.53 1.28 -6.07
CA ASP A 333 0.52 1.69 -7.06
C ASP A 333 0.90 2.97 -7.82
N PHE A 334 1.91 3.70 -7.38
CA PHE A 334 2.48 4.82 -8.15
C PHE A 334 3.39 4.35 -9.29
N GLN A 335 3.88 3.11 -9.27
CA GLN A 335 4.74 2.56 -10.31
C GLN A 335 3.96 2.18 -11.57
N HIS A 336 4.40 2.69 -12.72
CA HIS A 336 3.76 2.41 -14.00
C HIS A 336 3.77 0.92 -14.36
N ALA A 337 4.92 0.27 -14.18
CA ALA A 337 5.06 -1.16 -14.47
C ALA A 337 4.12 -2.03 -13.61
N THR A 338 3.90 -1.66 -12.36
CA THR A 338 2.95 -2.35 -11.47
C THR A 338 1.51 -2.12 -11.91
N ALA A 339 1.16 -0.88 -12.23
CA ALA A 339 -0.17 -0.53 -12.70
C ALA A 339 -0.55 -1.26 -14.00
N ASP A 340 0.42 -1.52 -14.87
CA ASP A 340 0.21 -2.29 -16.10
C ASP A 340 0.27 -3.82 -15.88
N ALA A 341 0.92 -4.29 -14.81
CA ALA A 341 1.06 -5.71 -14.50
C ALA A 341 -0.10 -6.28 -13.68
N ILE A 342 -0.79 -5.45 -12.89
CA ILE A 342 -1.66 -5.95 -11.81
C ILE A 342 -2.82 -6.81 -12.31
N ALA A 343 -3.44 -6.48 -13.45
CA ALA A 343 -4.52 -7.28 -14.01
C ALA A 343 -4.06 -8.72 -14.25
N GLN A 344 -2.90 -8.88 -14.91
CA GLN A 344 -2.34 -10.20 -15.20
C GLN A 344 -1.87 -10.93 -13.93
N ILE A 345 -1.36 -10.18 -12.93
CA ILE A 345 -1.01 -10.77 -11.63
C ILE A 345 -2.25 -11.36 -10.96
N LEU A 346 -3.39 -10.67 -10.98
CA LEU A 346 -4.64 -11.15 -10.39
C LEU A 346 -5.17 -12.39 -11.13
N ASP A 347 -5.08 -12.42 -12.46
CA ASP A 347 -5.40 -13.62 -13.27
C ASP A 347 -4.54 -14.81 -12.85
N ASP A 348 -3.23 -14.61 -12.71
CA ASP A 348 -2.29 -15.66 -12.32
C ASP A 348 -2.51 -16.14 -10.88
N LEU A 349 -2.84 -15.25 -9.96
CA LEU A 349 -3.22 -15.64 -8.60
C LEU A 349 -4.45 -16.55 -8.63
N LYS A 350 -5.46 -16.21 -9.44
CA LYS A 350 -6.64 -17.03 -9.62
C LYS A 350 -6.30 -18.40 -10.22
N ALA A 351 -5.53 -18.42 -11.30
CA ALA A 351 -5.10 -19.65 -11.98
C ALA A 351 -4.23 -20.54 -11.06
N GLY A 352 -3.43 -19.93 -10.21
CA GLY A 352 -2.60 -20.61 -9.21
C GLY A 352 -3.36 -21.10 -7.98
N GLY A 353 -4.67 -20.85 -7.88
CA GLY A 353 -5.49 -21.26 -6.74
C GLY A 353 -5.29 -20.43 -5.47
N TYR A 354 -4.61 -19.28 -5.58
CA TYR A 354 -4.43 -18.37 -4.45
C TYR A 354 -5.74 -17.68 -4.07
N LYS A 355 -5.83 -17.27 -2.81
CA LYS A 355 -7.04 -16.67 -2.20
C LYS A 355 -6.69 -15.36 -1.56
N VAL A 356 -7.37 -14.28 -1.92
CA VAL A 356 -7.15 -12.98 -1.30
C VAL A 356 -7.86 -12.89 0.04
N VAL A 357 -7.13 -12.44 1.04
CA VAL A 357 -7.61 -12.08 2.37
C VAL A 357 -7.66 -10.57 2.47
N GLN A 358 -8.82 -10.02 2.82
CA GLN A 358 -8.95 -8.62 3.17
C GLN A 358 -8.68 -8.43 4.66
N MET A 359 -7.78 -7.51 5.01
CA MET A 359 -7.58 -7.10 6.40
C MET A 359 -8.30 -5.77 6.64
N ARG A 360 -9.05 -5.72 7.72
CA ARG A 360 -9.71 -4.50 8.22
C ARG A 360 -9.32 -4.29 9.66
N ALA A 361 -9.20 -3.06 10.08
CA ALA A 361 -9.05 -2.77 11.50
C ALA A 361 -10.42 -2.81 12.19
N ARG A 362 -10.44 -3.24 13.45
CA ARG A 362 -11.62 -3.17 14.33
C ARG A 362 -11.96 -1.72 14.66
N ASP A 363 -10.94 -0.93 14.94
CA ASP A 363 -11.05 0.45 15.36
C ASP A 363 -10.60 1.40 14.25
N GLN A 364 -10.80 2.69 14.44
CA GLN A 364 -10.37 3.75 13.52
C GLN A 364 -9.33 4.64 14.20
N LEU A 365 -8.41 5.18 13.40
CA LEU A 365 -7.40 6.12 13.84
C LEU A 365 -7.80 7.54 13.48
N THR A 366 -7.98 8.37 14.50
CA THR A 366 -8.14 9.82 14.33
C THR A 366 -6.79 10.50 14.36
N SER A 367 -6.63 11.53 13.53
CA SER A 367 -5.49 12.43 13.55
C SER A 367 -5.43 13.26 14.84
N LEU A 368 -4.26 13.84 15.10
CA LEU A 368 -4.07 14.75 16.23
C LEU A 368 -4.32 16.20 15.79
N PRO A 369 -5.15 16.98 16.53
CA PRO A 369 -5.52 18.33 16.13
C PRO A 369 -4.37 19.29 15.85
N GLU A 370 -3.26 19.14 16.58
CA GLU A 370 -2.05 19.93 16.36
C GLU A 370 -1.41 19.66 14.99
N TYR A 371 -1.43 18.43 14.53
CA TYR A 371 -0.93 18.06 13.20
C TYR A 371 -1.92 18.40 12.10
N ASP A 372 -3.23 18.32 12.37
CA ASP A 372 -4.26 18.82 11.44
C ASP A 372 -4.04 20.29 11.14
N ALA A 373 -3.77 21.10 12.17
CA ALA A 373 -3.49 22.52 12.01
C ALA A 373 -2.21 22.79 11.20
N ILE A 374 -1.19 21.92 11.32
CA ILE A 374 0.05 22.01 10.53
C ILE A 374 -0.25 21.67 9.06
N VAL A 375 -0.88 20.52 8.82
CA VAL A 375 -1.19 20.05 7.48
C VAL A 375 -2.08 21.02 6.74
N MET A 376 -3.10 21.60 7.39
CA MET A 376 -3.99 22.60 6.79
C MET A 376 -3.25 23.88 6.35
N LYS A 377 -2.15 24.25 6.99
CA LYS A 377 -1.31 25.38 6.55
C LYS A 377 -0.44 25.02 5.34
N GLU A 378 -0.03 23.76 5.24
CA GLU A 378 0.81 23.27 4.14
C GLU A 378 -0.02 22.96 2.88
N ILE A 379 -1.27 22.52 3.06
CA ILE A 379 -2.20 22.34 1.96
C ILE A 379 -2.58 23.72 1.42
N LYS A 380 -1.97 24.07 0.30
CA LYS A 380 -2.43 25.24 -0.46
C LYS A 380 -3.75 24.89 -1.12
N THR A 381 -4.86 25.12 -0.42
CA THR A 381 -6.17 25.18 -1.09
C THR A 381 -6.05 26.19 -2.22
N PRO A 382 -6.37 25.80 -3.48
CA PRO A 382 -6.44 26.79 -4.54
C PRO A 382 -7.34 27.90 -4.04
N ASN A 383 -6.85 29.12 -4.04
CA ASN A 383 -7.64 30.29 -3.66
C ASN A 383 -8.72 30.45 -4.74
N VAL A 384 -9.85 29.78 -4.55
CA VAL A 384 -10.87 29.57 -5.58
C VAL A 384 -11.58 30.88 -5.92
N SER A 385 -11.45 31.90 -5.09
CA SER A 385 -11.83 33.24 -5.50
C SER A 385 -11.25 34.32 -4.58
N GLY A 386 -10.32 35.11 -5.08
CA GLY A 386 -10.14 36.49 -4.61
C GLY A 386 -11.27 37.40 -5.07
N ARG A 387 -12.38 36.85 -5.58
CA ARG A 387 -13.54 37.61 -6.03
C ARG A 387 -14.57 37.70 -4.91
N PRO A 388 -15.11 38.90 -4.61
CA PRO A 388 -16.20 39.08 -3.67
C PRO A 388 -17.40 38.19 -4.01
N VAL A 389 -18.10 37.66 -3.00
CA VAL A 389 -19.24 36.76 -3.18
C VAL A 389 -20.31 37.40 -4.12
N GLU A 390 -20.51 38.67 -3.99
CA GLU A 390 -21.48 39.44 -4.81
C GLU A 390 -21.10 39.46 -6.30
N SER A 391 -19.85 39.21 -6.63
CA SER A 391 -19.39 39.13 -8.02
C SER A 391 -19.54 37.73 -8.62
N VAL A 392 -19.81 36.72 -7.78
CA VAL A 392 -19.91 35.30 -8.16
C VAL A 392 -21.34 34.79 -8.09
N VAL A 393 -22.13 35.32 -7.13
CA VAL A 393 -23.53 34.93 -6.93
C VAL A 393 -24.42 36.11 -7.24
N ARG A 394 -25.33 35.96 -8.21
CA ARG A 394 -26.40 36.93 -8.51
C ARG A 394 -27.76 36.31 -8.21
N THR A 395 -28.52 36.93 -7.34
CA THR A 395 -29.91 36.54 -7.11
C THR A 395 -30.75 36.94 -8.33
N ILE A 396 -31.41 35.98 -8.94
CA ILE A 396 -32.43 36.25 -9.95
C ILE A 396 -33.77 36.15 -9.21
N GLU A 397 -34.39 37.27 -8.90
CA GLU A 397 -35.76 37.28 -8.38
C GLU A 397 -36.68 36.79 -9.49
N GLY A 398 -37.38 35.67 -9.22
CA GLY A 398 -38.40 35.16 -10.14
C GLY A 398 -39.60 36.10 -10.12
N ASN A 399 -40.08 36.46 -11.31
CA ASN A 399 -41.37 37.14 -11.53
C ASN A 399 -42.52 36.20 -11.16
#